data_5810f603a15cde72d26283c6c74be59b
#
_entry.id   5810f603a15cde72d26283c6c74be59b
#
_cell.length_a   1.000
_cell.length_b   1.000
_cell.length_c   1.000
_cell.angle_alpha   90.00
_cell.angle_beta   90.00
_cell.angle_gamma   90.00
#
_symmetry.space_group_name_H-M   'P 1'
#
loop_
_entity.id
_entity.type
_entity.pdbx_description
1 polymer ?
#
loop_
_entity_poly.entity_id
_entity_poly.type
_entity_poly.pdbx_seq_one_letter_code
_entity_poly.pdbx_strand_id
1 'polypeptide(L)'
;MIDAGAFYAEWRKQFGSLSQGAVDGINALIAEMEARGWEDLRWWAYTLASAYWETDRFKAMVEYGRGKGKKYASWHGRGFPMLTWKENYEKSGDRLGFDLIGNPDLAADPTISAAIMCDGMEHGIFTGKGLGDYFDADTDDPVNARRIVNGTDKAKEIAAIYRKALVAVKAGLKSMTPKPPLVDQPSDVPSRKVGAGLILGTVLTYAVNNQAELAAAIPGIGPFLGLAVALGPVLPSVLSYFVRNRQ
;
A
#
# COMPACT_ATOMS: atom_id res chain seq x y z
N MET A 1 -7.61 -0.03 -0.90
CA MET A 1 -6.82 1.19 -1.30
C MET A 1 -6.82 2.15 -0.11
N ILE A 2 -5.70 2.80 0.22
CA ILE A 2 -5.58 3.74 1.34
C ILE A 2 -5.76 5.19 0.86
N ASP A 3 -6.40 6.06 1.65
CA ASP A 3 -6.40 7.52 1.42
C ASP A 3 -5.00 8.07 1.72
N ALA A 4 -4.23 8.32 0.67
CA ALA A 4 -2.87 8.83 0.78
C ALA A 4 -2.81 10.20 1.48
N GLY A 5 -3.80 11.08 1.27
CA GLY A 5 -3.86 12.39 1.90
C GLY A 5 -3.93 12.29 3.42
N ALA A 6 -4.88 11.51 3.93
CA ALA A 6 -5.07 11.28 5.36
C ALA A 6 -3.89 10.52 5.98
N PHE A 7 -3.38 9.48 5.28
CA PHE A 7 -2.20 8.74 5.71
C PHE A 7 -0.98 9.67 5.88
N TYR A 8 -0.60 10.42 4.85
CA TYR A 8 0.57 11.29 4.90
C TYR A 8 0.41 12.49 5.83
N ALA A 9 -0.81 13.01 6.01
CA ALA A 9 -1.06 14.05 7.00
C ALA A 9 -0.74 13.53 8.41
N GLU A 10 -1.21 12.32 8.75
CA GLU A 10 -0.94 11.73 10.04
C GLU A 10 0.51 11.25 10.18
N TRP A 11 1.09 10.64 9.13
CA TRP A 11 2.51 10.25 9.14
C TRP A 11 3.43 11.42 9.48
N ARG A 12 3.20 12.60 8.86
CA ARG A 12 4.00 13.81 9.14
C ARG A 12 3.89 14.30 10.58
N LYS A 13 2.74 14.12 11.24
CA LYS A 13 2.60 14.43 12.67
C LYS A 13 3.44 13.50 13.54
N GLN A 14 3.54 12.22 13.17
CA GLN A 14 4.25 11.21 13.93
C GLN A 14 5.77 11.23 13.71
N PHE A 15 6.21 11.50 12.47
CA PHE A 15 7.59 11.32 12.03
C PHE A 15 8.25 12.57 11.44
N GLY A 16 7.51 13.63 11.21
CA GLY A 16 8.00 14.84 10.55
C GLY A 16 7.90 14.80 9.03
N SER A 17 8.62 15.72 8.38
CA SER A 17 8.63 15.84 6.92
C SER A 17 9.30 14.65 6.24
N LEU A 18 8.83 14.34 5.03
CA LEU A 18 9.38 13.30 4.17
C LEU A 18 10.06 13.91 2.94
N SER A 19 11.16 13.31 2.51
CA SER A 19 11.72 13.55 1.18
C SER A 19 10.86 12.87 0.11
N GLN A 20 11.01 13.28 -1.17
CA GLN A 20 10.31 12.61 -2.26
C GLN A 20 10.65 11.12 -2.31
N GLY A 21 11.93 10.74 -2.19
CA GLY A 21 12.32 9.33 -2.17
C GLY A 21 11.70 8.52 -1.02
N ALA A 22 11.48 9.15 0.15
CA ALA A 22 10.77 8.51 1.24
C ALA A 22 9.28 8.30 0.92
N VAL A 23 8.64 9.26 0.25
CA VAL A 23 7.26 9.14 -0.23
C VAL A 23 7.15 8.03 -1.28
N ASP A 24 8.06 7.99 -2.24
CA ASP A 24 8.09 6.96 -3.29
C ASP A 24 8.28 5.56 -2.69
N GLY A 25 9.19 5.42 -1.72
CA GLY A 25 9.41 4.17 -1.01
C GLY A 25 8.20 3.69 -0.21
N ILE A 26 7.55 4.59 0.51
CA ILE A 26 6.31 4.28 1.26
C ILE A 26 5.20 3.88 0.29
N ASN A 27 5.04 4.59 -0.83
CA ASN A 27 4.04 4.27 -1.84
C ASN A 27 4.28 2.88 -2.46
N ALA A 28 5.54 2.51 -2.73
CA ALA A 28 5.86 1.18 -3.22
C ALA A 28 5.47 0.08 -2.21
N LEU A 29 5.75 0.27 -0.92
CA LEU A 29 5.32 -0.67 0.13
C LEU A 29 3.80 -0.76 0.23
N ILE A 30 3.09 0.38 0.22
CA ILE A 30 1.62 0.42 0.28
C ILE A 30 1.03 -0.32 -0.93
N ALA A 31 1.51 -0.05 -2.14
CA ALA A 31 1.03 -0.71 -3.35
C ALA A 31 1.23 -2.24 -3.31
N GLU A 32 2.37 -2.71 -2.80
CA GLU A 32 2.64 -4.14 -2.65
C GLU A 32 1.72 -4.78 -1.60
N MET A 33 1.51 -4.13 -0.45
CA MET A 33 0.60 -4.63 0.59
C MET A 33 -0.85 -4.69 0.11
N GLU A 34 -1.29 -3.70 -0.69
CA GLU A 34 -2.60 -3.71 -1.35
C GLU A 34 -2.72 -4.85 -2.37
N ALA A 35 -1.70 -5.05 -3.20
CA ALA A 35 -1.67 -6.11 -4.20
C ALA A 35 -1.73 -7.51 -3.58
N ARG A 36 -1.15 -7.68 -2.39
CA ARG A 36 -1.22 -8.92 -1.60
C ARG A 36 -2.56 -9.11 -0.87
N GLY A 37 -3.41 -8.09 -0.84
CA GLY A 37 -4.70 -8.16 -0.15
C GLY A 37 -4.56 -8.27 1.37
N TRP A 38 -3.53 -7.71 1.98
CA TRP A 38 -3.36 -7.75 3.43
C TRP A 38 -4.46 -6.95 4.14
N GLU A 39 -5.25 -7.63 4.94
CA GLU A 39 -6.37 -7.02 5.68
C GLU A 39 -5.95 -6.53 7.08
N ASP A 40 -4.95 -7.16 7.69
CA ASP A 40 -4.47 -6.78 9.01
C ASP A 40 -3.58 -5.52 8.96
N LEU A 41 -4.08 -4.42 9.51
CA LEU A 41 -3.39 -3.13 9.55
C LEU A 41 -2.10 -3.16 10.36
N ARG A 42 -1.95 -4.14 11.26
CA ARG A 42 -0.75 -4.34 12.06
C ARG A 42 0.40 -4.83 11.19
N TRP A 43 0.10 -5.65 10.18
CA TRP A 43 1.08 -6.10 9.19
C TRP A 43 1.63 -4.92 8.39
N TRP A 44 0.75 -4.03 7.92
CA TRP A 44 1.15 -2.80 7.22
C TRP A 44 2.04 -1.92 8.09
N ALA A 45 1.59 -1.66 9.30
CA ALA A 45 2.29 -0.78 10.22
C ALA A 45 3.64 -1.34 10.63
N TYR A 46 3.74 -2.66 10.84
CA TYR A 46 5.00 -3.29 11.23
C TYR A 46 5.99 -3.36 10.07
N THR A 47 5.51 -3.62 8.86
CA THR A 47 6.34 -3.58 7.64
C THR A 47 6.90 -2.17 7.40
N LEU A 48 6.05 -1.13 7.49
CA LEU A 48 6.50 0.26 7.39
C LEU A 48 7.50 0.64 8.50
N ALA A 49 7.28 0.19 9.73
CA ALA A 49 8.18 0.45 10.85
C ALA A 49 9.54 -0.22 10.66
N SER A 50 9.55 -1.45 10.18
CA SER A 50 10.77 -2.19 9.89
C SER A 50 11.55 -1.55 8.76
N ALA A 51 10.89 -1.20 7.64
CA ALA A 51 11.51 -0.50 6.53
C ALA A 51 12.09 0.86 6.95
N TYR A 52 11.32 1.64 7.74
CA TYR A 52 11.77 2.92 8.29
C TYR A 52 13.05 2.77 9.12
N TRP A 53 13.13 1.73 9.94
CA TRP A 53 14.30 1.45 10.77
C TRP A 53 15.52 1.04 9.93
N GLU A 54 15.35 0.03 9.08
CA GLU A 54 16.45 -0.57 8.29
C GLU A 54 17.06 0.43 7.29
N THR A 55 16.27 1.37 6.77
CA THR A 55 16.71 2.34 5.74
C THR A 55 17.04 3.72 6.30
N ASP A 56 17.36 3.84 7.58
CA ASP A 56 17.55 5.15 8.24
C ASP A 56 16.46 6.16 7.85
N ARG A 57 15.22 5.81 8.14
CA ARG A 57 14.04 6.66 7.86
C ARG A 57 13.78 6.87 6.37
N PHE A 58 13.89 5.84 5.57
CA PHE A 58 13.78 5.85 4.11
C PHE A 58 14.83 6.72 3.39
N LYS A 59 15.99 6.97 4.02
CA LYS A 59 17.07 7.77 3.41
C LYS A 59 18.07 6.92 2.63
N ALA A 60 18.27 5.68 3.06
CA ALA A 60 19.32 4.80 2.51
C ALA A 60 18.73 3.47 2.05
N MET A 61 18.65 3.25 0.75
CA MET A 61 18.28 1.96 0.16
C MET A 61 19.50 1.03 -0.04
N VAL A 62 20.67 1.47 0.37
CA VAL A 62 21.91 0.69 0.31
C VAL A 62 22.69 0.91 1.59
N GLU A 63 23.23 -0.18 2.15
CA GLU A 63 24.04 -0.18 3.37
C GLU A 63 25.19 0.84 3.28
N TYR A 64 25.34 1.65 4.32
CA TYR A 64 26.46 2.59 4.42
C TYR A 64 27.80 1.86 4.37
N GLY A 65 28.71 2.32 3.51
CA GLY A 65 29.99 1.66 3.29
C GLY A 65 29.94 0.41 2.41
N ARG A 66 28.76 0.00 1.93
CA ARG A 66 28.57 -1.10 0.97
C ARG A 66 29.32 -2.38 1.37
N GLY A 67 29.27 -2.74 2.63
CA GLY A 67 29.92 -3.94 3.16
C GLY A 67 31.44 -3.94 3.05
N LYS A 68 32.11 -2.80 2.88
CA LYS A 68 33.56 -2.71 2.74
C LYS A 68 34.27 -3.44 3.88
N GLY A 69 35.15 -4.39 3.55
CA GLY A 69 35.88 -5.21 4.51
C GLY A 69 35.06 -6.31 5.19
N LYS A 70 33.81 -6.51 4.79
CA LYS A 70 32.96 -7.61 5.28
C LYS A 70 32.99 -8.81 4.34
N LYS A 71 32.71 -10.01 4.86
CA LYS A 71 32.64 -11.24 4.05
C LYS A 71 31.55 -11.22 3.01
N TYR A 72 30.51 -10.40 3.20
CA TYR A 72 29.38 -10.22 2.31
C TYR A 72 29.48 -8.98 1.40
N ALA A 73 30.68 -8.41 1.21
CA ALA A 73 30.85 -7.11 0.52
C ALA A 73 30.12 -7.02 -0.82
N SER A 74 30.12 -8.05 -1.66
CA SER A 74 29.39 -8.08 -2.93
C SER A 74 27.86 -8.15 -2.73
N TRP A 75 27.43 -8.69 -1.61
CA TRP A 75 26.05 -8.96 -1.21
C TRP A 75 25.66 -8.12 0.03
N HIS A 76 26.10 -6.87 0.04
CA HIS A 76 25.82 -5.93 1.12
C HIS A 76 24.33 -5.56 1.16
N GLY A 77 23.90 -5.00 2.28
CA GLY A 77 22.50 -4.67 2.51
C GLY A 77 21.91 -3.72 1.45
N ARG A 78 20.80 -4.14 0.84
CA ARG A 78 20.04 -3.37 -0.13
C ARG A 78 18.55 -3.46 0.14
N GLY A 79 17.84 -2.42 -0.21
CA GLY A 79 16.39 -2.33 -0.13
C GLY A 79 15.85 -2.17 1.28
N PHE A 80 14.53 -2.23 1.41
CA PHE A 80 13.85 -2.04 2.69
C PHE A 80 14.25 -3.05 3.78
N PRO A 81 14.48 -4.35 3.48
CA PRO A 81 14.92 -5.31 4.49
C PRO A 81 16.43 -5.28 4.75
N MET A 82 17.21 -4.42 4.07
CA MET A 82 18.67 -4.51 4.04
C MET A 82 19.13 -5.91 3.69
N LEU A 83 18.58 -6.47 2.58
CA LEU A 83 18.88 -7.82 2.11
C LEU A 83 20.38 -8.00 1.98
N THR A 84 20.95 -8.97 2.70
CA THR A 84 22.38 -9.21 2.82
C THR A 84 22.67 -10.70 2.63
N TRP A 85 23.86 -11.06 2.16
CA TRP A 85 24.33 -12.41 1.85
C TRP A 85 23.76 -12.97 0.54
N LYS A 86 24.64 -13.64 -0.21
CA LYS A 86 24.32 -14.22 -1.52
C LYS A 86 23.09 -15.12 -1.49
N GLU A 87 23.03 -15.99 -0.50
CA GLU A 87 21.96 -16.97 -0.34
C GLU A 87 20.59 -16.31 -0.18
N ASN A 88 20.52 -15.15 0.46
CA ASN A 88 19.27 -14.40 0.61
C ASN A 88 18.87 -13.71 -0.69
N TYR A 89 19.84 -13.19 -1.47
CA TYR A 89 19.58 -12.66 -2.80
C TYR A 89 19.06 -13.75 -3.74
N GLU A 90 19.73 -14.91 -3.78
CA GLU A 90 19.31 -16.07 -4.57
C GLU A 90 17.90 -16.51 -4.19
N LYS A 91 17.66 -16.78 -2.92
CA LYS A 91 16.35 -17.19 -2.40
C LYS A 91 15.23 -16.20 -2.72
N SER A 92 15.46 -14.90 -2.54
CA SER A 92 14.46 -13.88 -2.84
C SER A 92 14.23 -13.72 -4.34
N GLY A 93 15.31 -13.78 -5.15
CA GLY A 93 15.25 -13.72 -6.60
C GLY A 93 14.45 -14.88 -7.20
N ASP A 94 14.74 -16.11 -6.78
CA ASP A 94 14.05 -17.33 -7.24
C ASP A 94 12.55 -17.30 -6.90
N ARG A 95 12.21 -16.85 -5.69
CA ARG A 95 10.81 -16.77 -5.24
C ARG A 95 9.99 -15.75 -6.00
N LEU A 96 10.58 -14.62 -6.33
CA LEU A 96 9.90 -13.47 -6.91
C LEU A 96 10.11 -13.30 -8.43
N GLY A 97 10.96 -14.13 -9.03
CA GLY A 97 11.25 -14.09 -10.46
C GLY A 97 12.18 -12.95 -10.87
N PHE A 98 13.03 -12.44 -9.95
CA PHE A 98 14.00 -11.39 -10.24
C PHE A 98 15.43 -11.96 -10.30
N ASP A 99 16.21 -11.57 -11.31
CA ASP A 99 17.65 -11.92 -11.37
C ASP A 99 18.48 -11.05 -10.41
N LEU A 100 18.35 -11.33 -9.12
CA LEU A 100 19.11 -10.64 -8.07
C LEU A 100 20.56 -11.12 -7.97
N ILE A 101 20.91 -12.23 -8.64
CA ILE A 101 22.29 -12.73 -8.70
C ILE A 101 23.05 -12.05 -9.82
N GLY A 102 22.46 -11.93 -11.00
CA GLY A 102 23.07 -11.22 -12.13
C GLY A 102 23.08 -9.70 -11.93
N ASN A 103 22.08 -9.16 -11.25
CA ASN A 103 21.98 -7.73 -10.94
C ASN A 103 21.53 -7.48 -9.50
N PRO A 104 22.44 -7.52 -8.50
CA PRO A 104 22.09 -7.32 -7.09
C PRO A 104 21.49 -5.93 -6.77
N ASP A 105 21.79 -4.93 -7.59
CA ASP A 105 21.29 -3.55 -7.37
C ASP A 105 19.77 -3.43 -7.57
N LEU A 106 19.14 -4.40 -8.28
CA LEU A 106 17.68 -4.49 -8.35
C LEU A 106 17.02 -4.57 -6.97
N ALA A 107 17.67 -5.15 -5.97
CA ALA A 107 17.13 -5.21 -4.62
C ALA A 107 16.99 -3.82 -3.95
N ALA A 108 17.61 -2.77 -4.49
CA ALA A 108 17.46 -1.40 -4.05
C ALA A 108 16.40 -0.61 -4.85
N ASP A 109 15.83 -1.16 -5.92
CA ASP A 109 14.66 -0.58 -6.58
C ASP A 109 13.47 -0.59 -5.62
N PRO A 110 12.75 0.52 -5.42
CA PRO A 110 11.67 0.59 -4.44
C PRO A 110 10.58 -0.47 -4.64
N THR A 111 10.18 -0.77 -5.89
CA THR A 111 9.12 -1.74 -6.18
C THR A 111 9.57 -3.16 -5.90
N ILE A 112 10.76 -3.52 -6.40
CA ILE A 112 11.33 -4.86 -6.17
C ILE A 112 11.63 -5.05 -4.68
N SER A 113 12.15 -4.03 -4.03
CA SER A 113 12.43 -4.05 -2.61
C SER A 113 11.17 -4.21 -1.75
N ALA A 114 10.05 -3.59 -2.15
CA ALA A 114 8.76 -3.77 -1.49
C ALA A 114 8.29 -5.22 -1.61
N ALA A 115 8.39 -5.81 -2.79
CA ALA A 115 8.06 -7.23 -3.00
C ALA A 115 8.93 -8.16 -2.12
N ILE A 116 10.25 -7.92 -2.07
CA ILE A 116 11.18 -8.69 -1.22
C ILE A 116 10.80 -8.55 0.26
N MET A 117 10.51 -7.32 0.72
CA MET A 117 10.17 -7.05 2.12
C MET A 117 8.87 -7.73 2.51
N CYS A 118 7.82 -7.55 1.72
CA CYS A 118 6.50 -8.11 2.01
C CYS A 118 6.51 -9.63 1.92
N ASP A 119 7.11 -10.24 0.88
CA ASP A 119 7.22 -11.69 0.78
C ASP A 119 8.02 -12.29 1.94
N GLY A 120 9.14 -11.64 2.27
CA GLY A 120 10.01 -12.08 3.36
C GLY A 120 9.33 -12.05 4.73
N MET A 121 8.57 -11.01 5.00
CA MET A 121 7.88 -10.84 6.29
C MET A 121 6.61 -11.69 6.40
N GLU A 122 5.86 -11.86 5.32
CA GLU A 122 4.66 -12.70 5.29
C GLU A 122 5.02 -14.17 5.47
N HIS A 123 5.99 -14.66 4.72
CA HIS A 123 6.34 -16.09 4.66
C HIS A 123 7.53 -16.50 5.53
N GLY A 124 8.07 -15.60 6.33
CA GLY A 124 9.18 -15.91 7.24
C GLY A 124 10.51 -16.22 6.51
N ILE A 125 10.73 -15.62 5.34
CA ILE A 125 11.86 -15.96 4.48
C ILE A 125 13.21 -15.59 5.10
N PHE A 126 13.24 -14.51 5.91
CA PHE A 126 14.49 -14.01 6.49
C PHE A 126 15.00 -14.85 7.65
N THR A 127 14.09 -15.33 8.52
CA THR A 127 14.47 -15.96 9.81
C THR A 127 13.68 -17.22 10.15
N GLY A 128 12.70 -17.58 9.33
CA GLY A 128 11.73 -18.64 9.63
C GLY A 128 10.53 -18.15 10.44
N LYS A 129 10.44 -16.83 10.72
CA LYS A 129 9.31 -16.20 11.41
C LYS A 129 8.62 -15.20 10.49
N GLY A 130 7.27 -15.24 10.45
CA GLY A 130 6.45 -14.35 9.64
C GLY A 130 5.56 -13.43 10.47
N LEU A 131 4.86 -12.52 9.81
CA LEU A 131 3.94 -11.57 10.45
C LEU A 131 2.83 -12.30 11.23
N GLY A 132 2.29 -13.40 10.71
CA GLY A 132 1.27 -14.19 11.38
C GLY A 132 1.70 -14.85 12.69
N ASP A 133 3.01 -15.00 12.93
CA ASP A 133 3.51 -15.50 14.23
C ASP A 133 3.36 -14.48 15.39
N TYR A 134 3.12 -13.19 15.06
CA TYR A 134 3.10 -12.09 16.04
C TYR A 134 1.87 -11.21 15.97
N PHE A 135 1.11 -11.30 14.88
CA PHE A 135 -0.08 -10.49 14.63
C PHE A 135 -1.17 -11.41 14.05
N ASP A 136 -2.01 -11.93 14.90
CA ASP A 136 -3.19 -12.74 14.56
C ASP A 136 -4.39 -12.36 15.43
N ALA A 137 -5.44 -13.17 15.44
CA ALA A 137 -6.66 -12.89 16.20
C ALA A 137 -6.41 -12.72 17.71
N ASP A 138 -5.42 -13.46 18.24
CA ASP A 138 -5.15 -13.56 19.68
C ASP A 138 -3.85 -12.86 20.09
N THR A 139 -3.02 -12.47 19.12
CA THR A 139 -1.65 -11.98 19.37
C THR A 139 -1.46 -10.57 18.77
N ASP A 140 -0.87 -9.66 19.57
CA ASP A 140 -0.33 -8.37 19.13
C ASP A 140 1.01 -8.12 19.84
N ASP A 141 2.09 -8.71 19.29
CA ASP A 141 3.43 -8.66 19.90
C ASP A 141 4.47 -7.97 19.00
N PRO A 142 4.40 -6.65 18.89
CA PRO A 142 5.33 -5.89 18.04
C PRO A 142 6.78 -5.88 18.58
N VAL A 143 7.01 -6.28 19.83
CA VAL A 143 8.37 -6.35 20.38
C VAL A 143 9.07 -7.61 19.88
N ASN A 144 8.46 -8.78 20.01
CA ASN A 144 9.05 -10.01 19.51
C ASN A 144 8.97 -10.15 17.98
N ALA A 145 8.09 -9.42 17.31
CA ALA A 145 8.03 -9.36 15.85
C ALA A 145 9.35 -8.90 15.20
N ARG A 146 10.28 -8.29 15.96
CA ARG A 146 11.63 -7.99 15.46
C ARG A 146 12.33 -9.25 14.93
N ARG A 147 12.01 -10.41 15.44
CA ARG A 147 12.55 -11.73 15.00
C ARG A 147 12.18 -12.08 13.56
N ILE A 148 11.23 -11.40 12.94
CA ILE A 148 10.86 -11.61 11.54
C ILE A 148 12.03 -11.23 10.62
N VAL A 149 12.70 -10.11 10.89
CA VAL A 149 13.77 -9.58 10.03
C VAL A 149 15.16 -9.87 10.62
N ASN A 150 15.29 -9.83 11.94
CA ASN A 150 16.58 -10.00 12.62
C ASN A 150 16.34 -10.61 14.03
N GLY A 151 17.35 -10.60 14.90
CA GLY A 151 17.22 -11.02 16.30
C GLY A 151 16.31 -10.10 17.11
N THR A 152 16.70 -9.80 18.37
CA THR A 152 15.91 -8.95 19.28
C THR A 152 16.50 -7.54 19.46
N ASP A 153 17.58 -7.24 18.76
CA ASP A 153 18.21 -5.91 18.85
C ASP A 153 17.22 -4.83 18.36
N LYS A 154 17.12 -3.74 19.12
CA LYS A 154 16.24 -2.61 18.84
C LYS A 154 14.73 -2.94 18.78
N ALA A 155 14.32 -4.06 19.33
CA ALA A 155 12.93 -4.52 19.30
C ALA A 155 11.94 -3.50 19.88
N LYS A 156 12.29 -2.85 21.01
CA LYS A 156 11.42 -1.85 21.66
C LYS A 156 11.32 -0.56 20.86
N GLU A 157 12.41 -0.13 20.24
CA GLU A 157 12.45 1.06 19.38
C GLU A 157 11.59 0.86 18.13
N ILE A 158 11.71 -0.31 17.47
CA ILE A 158 10.89 -0.64 16.30
C ILE A 158 9.42 -0.78 16.69
N ALA A 159 9.11 -1.39 17.82
CA ALA A 159 7.74 -1.44 18.35
C ALA A 159 7.15 -0.04 18.63
N ALA A 160 7.98 0.91 19.06
CA ALA A 160 7.53 2.31 19.21
C ALA A 160 7.24 2.98 17.86
N ILE A 161 8.06 2.72 16.83
CA ILE A 161 7.83 3.17 15.45
C ILE A 161 6.54 2.54 14.90
N TYR A 162 6.35 1.23 15.08
CA TYR A 162 5.13 0.50 14.71
C TYR A 162 3.86 1.17 15.24
N ARG A 163 3.82 1.53 16.53
CA ARG A 163 2.64 2.18 17.12
C ARG A 163 2.30 3.50 16.42
N LYS A 164 3.31 4.29 16.06
CA LYS A 164 3.16 5.54 15.32
C LYS A 164 2.70 5.28 13.87
N ALA A 165 3.30 4.31 13.18
CA ALA A 165 2.92 3.93 11.84
C ALA A 165 1.48 3.41 11.80
N LEU A 166 1.03 2.64 12.81
CA LEU A 166 -0.33 2.13 12.91
C LEU A 166 -1.38 3.26 13.01
N VAL A 167 -1.04 4.37 13.67
CA VAL A 167 -1.92 5.56 13.71
C VAL A 167 -2.10 6.14 12.31
N ALA A 168 -1.03 6.26 11.53
CA ALA A 168 -1.09 6.78 10.17
C ALA A 168 -1.84 5.84 9.21
N VAL A 169 -1.60 4.52 9.30
CA VAL A 169 -2.31 3.51 8.50
C VAL A 169 -3.81 3.55 8.80
N LYS A 170 -4.19 3.58 10.07
CA LYS A 170 -5.61 3.70 10.49
C LYS A 170 -6.25 5.00 10.00
N ALA A 171 -5.53 6.11 9.98
CA ALA A 171 -6.04 7.38 9.48
C ALA A 171 -6.38 7.32 7.99
N GLY A 172 -5.48 6.72 7.17
CA GLY A 172 -5.69 6.54 5.73
C GLY A 172 -6.88 5.63 5.40
N LEU A 173 -7.14 4.60 6.19
CA LEU A 173 -8.29 3.71 5.96
C LEU A 173 -9.59 4.25 6.52
N LYS A 174 -9.56 4.95 7.65
CA LYS A 174 -10.76 5.56 8.25
C LYS A 174 -11.37 6.64 7.35
N SER A 175 -10.56 7.36 6.60
CA SER A 175 -11.03 8.37 5.63
C SER A 175 -11.81 7.76 4.46
N MET A 176 -11.62 6.47 4.17
CA MET A 176 -12.31 5.75 3.10
C MET A 176 -13.68 5.19 3.51
N THR A 177 -14.01 5.15 4.80
CA THR A 177 -15.39 4.84 5.18
C THR A 177 -16.27 6.01 4.75
N PRO A 178 -17.36 5.77 3.95
CA PRO A 178 -18.28 6.82 3.59
C PRO A 178 -18.73 7.52 4.87
N LYS A 179 -18.59 8.86 4.93
CA LYS A 179 -19.20 9.64 6.02
C LYS A 179 -20.68 9.27 6.00
N PRO A 180 -21.28 8.84 7.14
CA PRO A 180 -22.69 8.57 7.18
C PRO A 180 -23.41 9.77 6.56
N PRO A 181 -24.43 9.58 5.73
CA PRO A 181 -25.19 10.69 5.20
C PRO A 181 -25.58 11.56 6.40
N LEU A 182 -25.28 12.86 6.33
CA LEU A 182 -25.78 13.83 7.31
C LEU A 182 -27.28 13.62 7.30
N VAL A 183 -27.82 13.13 8.41
CA VAL A 183 -29.28 13.12 8.61
C VAL A 183 -29.66 14.59 8.64
N ASP A 184 -30.17 15.08 7.51
CA ASP A 184 -30.66 16.44 7.40
C ASP A 184 -31.74 16.64 8.47
N GLN A 185 -31.49 17.60 9.35
CA GLN A 185 -32.57 18.21 10.10
C GLN A 185 -33.56 18.76 9.06
N PRO A 186 -34.87 18.61 9.23
CA PRO A 186 -35.85 19.12 8.27
C PRO A 186 -35.69 20.64 8.18
N SER A 187 -35.05 21.12 7.14
CA SER A 187 -35.05 22.51 6.75
C SER A 187 -36.15 22.69 5.71
N ASP A 188 -37.13 23.54 6.01
CA ASP A 188 -38.13 24.05 5.08
C ASP A 188 -37.43 24.83 3.97
N VAL A 189 -36.96 24.12 2.91
CA VAL A 189 -36.50 24.76 1.68
C VAL A 189 -37.33 24.26 0.52
N PRO A 190 -37.96 25.16 -0.22
CA PRO A 190 -38.80 24.78 -1.35
C PRO A 190 -37.95 24.08 -2.45
N SER A 191 -38.48 22.97 -2.96
CA SER A 191 -37.88 22.11 -3.96
C SER A 191 -37.50 22.88 -5.22
N ARG A 192 -36.22 23.22 -5.37
CA ARG A 192 -35.65 23.67 -6.65
C ARG A 192 -35.23 22.43 -7.44
N LYS A 193 -35.74 22.27 -8.64
CA LYS A 193 -35.40 21.17 -9.56
C LYS A 193 -33.89 21.11 -9.73
N VAL A 194 -33.24 20.09 -9.15
CA VAL A 194 -31.82 19.81 -9.37
C VAL A 194 -31.71 19.18 -10.74
N GLY A 195 -30.96 19.82 -11.63
CA GLY A 195 -30.80 19.35 -13.01
C GLY A 195 -30.07 18.00 -13.07
N ALA A 196 -30.50 17.14 -13.97
CA ALA A 196 -30.04 15.78 -14.21
C ALA A 196 -28.51 15.59 -14.42
N GLY A 197 -27.74 16.68 -14.55
CA GLY A 197 -26.31 16.64 -14.82
C GLY A 197 -25.44 16.25 -13.62
N LEU A 198 -25.85 16.56 -12.37
CA LEU A 198 -25.03 16.23 -11.18
C LEU A 198 -25.12 14.75 -10.78
N ILE A 199 -26.25 14.10 -11.07
CA ILE A 199 -26.47 12.68 -10.75
C ILE A 199 -25.64 11.79 -11.68
N LEU A 200 -25.44 12.20 -12.94
CA LEU A 200 -24.67 11.43 -13.91
C LEU A 200 -23.18 11.32 -13.56
N GLY A 201 -22.57 12.37 -13.01
CA GLY A 201 -21.14 12.37 -12.62
C GLY A 201 -20.83 11.40 -11.49
N THR A 202 -21.68 11.36 -10.46
CA THR A 202 -21.52 10.45 -9.30
C THR A 202 -21.77 8.99 -9.67
N VAL A 203 -22.74 8.72 -10.53
CA VAL A 203 -23.03 7.36 -11.02
C VAL A 203 -21.89 6.85 -11.90
N LEU A 204 -21.27 7.72 -12.70
CA LEU A 204 -20.14 7.33 -13.58
C LEU A 204 -18.90 6.95 -12.78
N THR A 205 -18.57 7.70 -11.72
CA THR A 205 -17.43 7.40 -10.85
C THR A 205 -17.65 6.10 -10.09
N TYR A 206 -18.87 5.85 -9.62
CA TYR A 206 -19.24 4.59 -8.98
C TYR A 206 -19.14 3.40 -9.95
N ALA A 207 -19.57 3.56 -11.19
CA ALA A 207 -19.54 2.55 -12.23
C ALA A 207 -18.12 2.13 -12.62
N VAL A 208 -17.18 3.08 -12.68
CA VAL A 208 -15.77 2.81 -13.00
C VAL A 208 -15.09 2.01 -11.87
N ASN A 209 -15.45 2.29 -10.62
CA ASN A 209 -14.84 1.64 -9.46
C ASN A 209 -15.48 0.29 -9.06
N ASN A 210 -16.70 -0.01 -9.57
CA ASN A 210 -17.47 -1.20 -9.18
C ASN A 210 -17.97 -1.99 -10.41
N GLN A 211 -17.13 -2.18 -11.42
CA GLN A 211 -17.51 -2.82 -12.68
C GLN A 211 -18.08 -4.24 -12.53
N ALA A 212 -17.53 -5.02 -11.60
CA ALA A 212 -17.97 -6.42 -11.37
C ALA A 212 -19.38 -6.49 -10.77
N GLU A 213 -19.70 -5.62 -9.79
CA GLU A 213 -21.04 -5.56 -9.19
C GLU A 213 -22.10 -5.06 -10.16
N LEU A 214 -21.76 -4.06 -10.98
CA LEU A 214 -22.69 -3.54 -12.00
C LEU A 214 -22.93 -4.53 -13.13
N ALA A 215 -21.94 -5.27 -13.55
CA ALA A 215 -22.10 -6.33 -14.55
C ALA A 215 -22.98 -7.46 -14.07
N ALA A 216 -22.99 -7.76 -12.76
CA ALA A 216 -23.86 -8.75 -12.15
C ALA A 216 -25.31 -8.25 -11.95
N ALA A 217 -25.47 -6.95 -11.65
CA ALA A 217 -26.77 -6.35 -11.35
C ALA A 217 -27.57 -5.95 -12.59
N ILE A 218 -26.92 -5.66 -13.73
CA ILE A 218 -27.58 -5.18 -14.96
C ILE A 218 -27.15 -6.04 -16.14
N PRO A 219 -27.96 -7.02 -16.55
CA PRO A 219 -27.66 -7.88 -17.71
C PRO A 219 -27.43 -7.06 -18.99
N GLY A 220 -26.29 -7.29 -19.65
CA GLY A 220 -25.93 -6.62 -20.90
C GLY A 220 -25.07 -5.35 -20.77
N ILE A 221 -24.74 -4.87 -19.57
CA ILE A 221 -23.91 -3.68 -19.37
C ILE A 221 -22.41 -3.94 -19.55
N GLY A 222 -21.97 -5.21 -19.41
CA GLY A 222 -20.56 -5.58 -19.43
C GLY A 222 -19.73 -5.02 -20.60
N PRO A 223 -20.20 -5.13 -21.87
CA PRO A 223 -19.49 -4.59 -23.03
C PRO A 223 -19.32 -3.06 -22.99
N PHE A 224 -20.22 -2.34 -22.31
CA PHE A 224 -20.20 -0.88 -22.25
C PHE A 224 -19.30 -0.34 -21.12
N LEU A 225 -19.09 -1.11 -20.05
CA LEU A 225 -18.20 -0.73 -18.95
C LEU A 225 -16.73 -0.66 -19.38
N GLY A 226 -16.29 -1.61 -20.24
CA GLY A 226 -14.95 -1.58 -20.83
C GLY A 226 -14.71 -0.37 -21.76
N LEU A 227 -15.75 0.04 -22.51
CA LEU A 227 -15.69 1.20 -23.40
C LEU A 227 -15.66 2.53 -22.61
N ALA A 228 -16.32 2.58 -21.46
CA ALA A 228 -16.33 3.74 -20.57
C ALA A 228 -14.95 4.08 -20.02
N VAL A 229 -14.15 3.07 -19.67
CA VAL A 229 -12.77 3.24 -19.20
C VAL A 229 -11.84 3.72 -20.31
N ALA A 230 -12.05 3.25 -21.55
CA ALA A 230 -11.21 3.61 -22.69
C ALA A 230 -11.46 5.04 -23.22
N LEU A 231 -12.65 5.59 -23.05
CA LEU A 231 -13.06 6.87 -23.65
C LEU A 231 -13.00 8.08 -22.71
N GLY A 232 -12.73 7.88 -21.39
CA GLY A 232 -12.49 8.94 -20.39
C GLY A 232 -13.30 10.23 -20.59
N PRO A 233 -12.67 11.35 -20.96
CA PRO A 233 -13.32 12.67 -21.04
C PRO A 233 -14.41 12.83 -22.10
N VAL A 234 -14.53 11.92 -23.08
CA VAL A 234 -15.48 12.00 -24.21
C VAL A 234 -16.85 11.36 -23.85
N LEU A 235 -16.91 10.64 -22.74
CA LEU A 235 -18.08 9.89 -22.33
C LEU A 235 -19.37 10.68 -22.09
N PRO A 236 -19.35 11.92 -21.56
CA PRO A 236 -20.56 12.71 -21.40
C PRO A 236 -21.30 13.00 -22.73
N SER A 237 -20.54 13.12 -23.79
CA SER A 237 -21.09 13.40 -25.13
C SER A 237 -21.74 12.16 -25.75
N VAL A 238 -21.15 10.98 -25.52
CA VAL A 238 -21.68 9.71 -26.07
C VAL A 238 -22.95 9.29 -25.33
N LEU A 239 -22.99 9.43 -24.00
CA LEU A 239 -24.17 9.12 -23.19
C LEU A 239 -25.34 10.06 -23.49
N SER A 240 -25.07 11.33 -23.74
CA SER A 240 -26.12 12.30 -24.14
C SER A 240 -26.77 11.96 -25.47
N TYR A 241 -26.02 11.36 -26.41
CA TYR A 241 -26.53 10.87 -27.70
C TYR A 241 -27.49 9.69 -27.51
N PHE A 242 -27.14 8.72 -26.66
CA PHE A 242 -27.99 7.53 -26.42
C PHE A 242 -29.25 7.85 -25.61
N VAL A 243 -29.19 8.81 -24.69
CA VAL A 243 -30.39 9.25 -23.95
C VAL A 243 -31.40 10.00 -24.83
N ARG A 244 -30.93 10.79 -25.79
CA ARG A 244 -31.80 11.52 -26.75
C ARG A 244 -32.51 10.63 -27.75
N ASN A 245 -31.97 9.48 -28.10
CA ASN A 245 -32.52 8.63 -29.18
C ASN A 245 -33.36 7.45 -28.65
N ARG A 246 -33.77 7.46 -27.38
CA ARG A 246 -34.68 6.47 -26.77
C ARG A 246 -36.09 7.04 -26.44
N GLN A 247 -36.51 8.07 -27.13
CA GLN A 247 -37.94 8.49 -27.12
C GLN A 247 -38.61 8.16 -28.45
#